data_3ea444997132343a42c760535b2f7488
#
_entry.id   3ea444997132343a42c760535b2f7488
#
_cell.length_a   1.000
_cell.length_b   1.000
_cell.length_c   1.000
_cell.angle_alpha   90.00
_cell.angle_beta   90.00
_cell.angle_gamma   90.00
#
_symmetry.space_group_name_H-M   'P 1'
#
loop_
_entity.id
_entity.type
_entity.pdbx_description
1 polymer ?
#
loop_
_entity_poly.entity_id
_entity_poly.type
_entity_poly.pdbx_seq_one_letter_code
_entity_poly.pdbx_strand_id
1 'polypeptide(L)'
;MSAIDNTAEVTPMPPMTINWVGLWTMIRRELSRLMRVPTQAFIAPWISALMFIFVFGYIVGGRIATIGGHRYIEFVLPGILMINVINAAFLQSSSQIYFQRFLRYIEEALVAPFSYVEMIVGLLAMTVVRAVITAIGILLIGAAFGATSVTGILEFLFWIVSVSVIFGLLGIIIGLWANNFEQLTMLNIFFITPLSFVGGVFNTVHMLPEWMRWIAWANPFFYFINGIRHSMIGFSEAPELLGAGFTVTLAVILAVVVWKLFSVGYGLRE
;
A
#
# COMPACT_ATOMS: atom_id res chain seq x y z
N MET A 1 -24.04 -21.84 55.40
CA MET A 1 -22.88 -21.85 54.52
C MET A 1 -23.35 -22.39 53.16
N SER A 2 -23.90 -21.50 52.33
CA SER A 2 -24.44 -21.86 51.01
C SER A 2 -23.34 -21.73 49.98
N ALA A 3 -23.08 -22.83 49.27
CA ALA A 3 -22.19 -22.85 48.12
C ALA A 3 -22.73 -21.92 47.01
N ILE A 4 -21.95 -20.92 46.66
CA ILE A 4 -22.21 -20.08 45.49
C ILE A 4 -21.84 -20.97 44.28
N ASP A 5 -22.89 -21.45 43.60
CA ASP A 5 -22.80 -22.15 42.34
C ASP A 5 -22.43 -21.12 41.26
N ASN A 6 -21.13 -21.05 40.95
CA ASN A 6 -20.57 -20.10 40.04
C ASN A 6 -20.36 -20.75 38.64
N THR A 7 -21.40 -21.42 38.13
CA THR A 7 -21.49 -21.82 36.74
C THR A 7 -21.92 -20.58 35.94
N ALA A 8 -20.97 -19.67 35.67
CA ALA A 8 -21.15 -18.70 34.62
C ALA A 8 -21.32 -19.48 33.31
N GLU A 9 -22.57 -19.68 32.87
CA GLU A 9 -22.87 -20.15 31.52
C GLU A 9 -22.15 -19.24 30.53
N VAL A 10 -21.10 -19.79 29.93
CA VAL A 10 -20.45 -19.16 28.76
C VAL A 10 -21.51 -19.18 27.67
N THR A 11 -22.25 -18.09 27.54
CA THR A 11 -23.17 -17.89 26.43
C THR A 11 -22.38 -18.07 25.11
N PRO A 12 -22.78 -19.01 24.25
CA PRO A 12 -22.13 -19.18 22.97
C PRO A 12 -22.18 -17.85 22.22
N MET A 13 -21.03 -17.40 21.70
CA MET A 13 -20.99 -16.19 20.88
C MET A 13 -22.02 -16.31 19.75
N PRO A 14 -22.83 -15.27 19.51
CA PRO A 14 -23.78 -15.28 18.40
C PRO A 14 -23.02 -15.51 17.08
N PRO A 15 -23.66 -16.14 16.10
CA PRO A 15 -23.05 -16.37 14.79
C PRO A 15 -22.50 -15.05 14.24
N MET A 16 -21.28 -15.10 13.67
CA MET A 16 -20.50 -13.95 13.22
C MET A 16 -21.29 -13.07 12.24
N THR A 17 -22.12 -12.20 12.76
CA THR A 17 -22.67 -11.08 11.99
C THR A 17 -21.62 -9.98 11.97
N ILE A 18 -21.21 -9.56 10.77
CA ILE A 18 -20.24 -8.48 10.59
C ILE A 18 -20.72 -7.25 11.38
N ASN A 19 -19.89 -6.76 12.29
CA ASN A 19 -20.19 -5.57 13.09
C ASN A 19 -19.95 -4.30 12.25
N TRP A 20 -20.90 -4.00 11.35
CA TRP A 20 -20.81 -2.83 10.46
C TRP A 20 -20.69 -1.51 11.23
N VAL A 21 -21.35 -1.38 12.38
CA VAL A 21 -21.30 -0.17 13.21
C VAL A 21 -19.90 0.01 13.80
N GLY A 22 -19.32 -1.05 14.32
CA GLY A 22 -17.97 -1.03 14.85
C GLY A 22 -16.93 -0.75 13.79
N LEU A 23 -17.02 -1.42 12.63
CA LEU A 23 -16.12 -1.22 11.49
C LEU A 23 -16.19 0.24 10.98
N TRP A 24 -17.40 0.78 10.80
CA TRP A 24 -17.59 2.17 10.40
C TRP A 24 -17.00 3.16 11.41
N THR A 25 -17.21 2.90 12.71
CA THR A 25 -16.67 3.74 13.79
C THR A 25 -15.14 3.74 13.77
N MET A 26 -14.52 2.57 13.57
CA MET A 26 -13.08 2.42 13.43
C MET A 26 -12.55 3.21 12.22
N ILE A 27 -13.16 3.05 11.05
CA ILE A 27 -12.79 3.77 9.83
C ILE A 27 -12.93 5.28 10.03
N ARG A 28 -14.03 5.75 10.59
CA ARG A 28 -14.28 7.17 10.85
C ARG A 28 -13.26 7.78 11.83
N ARG A 29 -12.90 7.07 12.88
CA ARG A 29 -11.87 7.48 13.85
C ARG A 29 -10.52 7.68 13.17
N GLU A 30 -10.10 6.70 12.38
CA GLU A 30 -8.82 6.75 11.67
C GLU A 30 -8.81 7.82 10.57
N LEU A 31 -9.91 7.99 9.84
CA LEU A 31 -10.04 9.07 8.86
C LEU A 31 -9.91 10.45 9.53
N SER A 32 -10.56 10.65 10.67
CA SER A 32 -10.45 11.88 11.44
C SER A 32 -9.01 12.11 11.93
N ARG A 33 -8.29 11.06 12.29
CA ARG A 33 -6.88 11.12 12.67
C ARG A 33 -5.99 11.51 11.48
N LEU A 34 -6.21 10.91 10.33
CA LEU A 34 -5.48 11.21 9.09
C LEU A 34 -5.65 12.68 8.67
N MET A 35 -6.87 13.21 8.81
CA MET A 35 -7.19 14.60 8.47
C MET A 35 -6.63 15.63 9.49
N ARG A 36 -6.12 15.21 10.64
CA ARG A 36 -5.44 16.11 11.60
C ARG A 36 -3.99 16.41 11.22
N VAL A 37 -3.38 15.56 10.39
CA VAL A 37 -1.98 15.72 9.94
C VAL A 37 -1.85 15.68 8.41
N PRO A 38 -2.62 16.54 7.68
CA PRO A 38 -2.71 16.49 6.22
C PRO A 38 -1.35 16.76 5.55
N THR A 39 -0.50 17.54 6.19
CA THR A 39 0.81 17.91 5.67
C THR A 39 1.69 16.67 5.48
N GLN A 40 1.77 15.83 6.49
CA GLN A 40 2.58 14.60 6.42
C GLN A 40 1.88 13.50 5.61
N ALA A 41 0.55 13.45 5.68
CA ALA A 41 -0.22 12.41 5.04
C ALA A 41 -0.26 12.54 3.51
N PHE A 42 -0.38 13.78 3.00
CA PHE A 42 -0.66 14.05 1.58
C PHE A 42 0.32 15.04 0.94
N ILE A 43 0.62 16.16 1.61
CA ILE A 43 1.45 17.21 1.00
C ILE A 43 2.87 16.71 0.77
N ALA A 44 3.46 15.99 1.72
CA ALA A 44 4.82 15.46 1.56
C ALA A 44 4.97 14.50 0.36
N PRO A 45 4.11 13.48 0.15
CA PRO A 45 4.13 12.66 -1.07
C PRO A 45 3.91 13.46 -2.35
N TRP A 46 3.03 14.47 -2.32
CA TRP A 46 2.75 15.30 -3.50
C TRP A 46 3.94 16.20 -3.87
N ILE A 47 4.61 16.79 -2.87
CA ILE A 47 5.84 17.56 -3.11
C ILE A 47 6.94 16.64 -3.64
N SER A 48 7.11 15.44 -3.07
CA SER A 48 8.06 14.45 -3.56
C SER A 48 7.78 14.10 -5.02
N ALA A 49 6.54 13.79 -5.36
CA ALA A 49 6.15 13.50 -6.73
C ALA A 49 6.37 14.69 -7.66
N LEU A 50 6.03 15.92 -7.23
CA LEU A 50 6.28 17.15 -7.97
C LEU A 50 7.78 17.30 -8.30
N MET A 51 8.66 17.07 -7.31
CA MET A 51 10.11 17.15 -7.51
C MET A 51 10.60 16.09 -8.50
N PHE A 52 10.11 14.86 -8.38
CA PHE A 52 10.45 13.81 -9.35
C PHE A 52 9.95 14.13 -10.75
N ILE A 53 8.71 14.61 -10.89
CA ILE A 53 8.15 15.02 -12.19
C ILE A 53 8.97 16.17 -12.79
N PHE A 54 9.36 17.14 -11.98
CA PHE A 54 10.19 18.27 -12.43
C PHE A 54 11.56 17.79 -12.90
N VAL A 55 12.27 17.01 -12.09
CA VAL A 55 13.62 16.52 -12.44
C VAL A 55 13.57 15.59 -13.65
N PHE A 56 12.76 14.55 -13.60
CA PHE A 56 12.72 13.54 -14.64
C PHE A 56 11.92 14.00 -15.87
N GLY A 57 10.84 14.74 -15.69
CA GLY A 57 10.04 15.26 -16.80
C GLY A 57 10.73 16.39 -17.56
N TYR A 58 11.35 17.34 -16.86
CA TYR A 58 11.95 18.54 -17.46
C TYR A 58 13.44 18.37 -17.77
N ILE A 59 14.24 17.96 -16.76
CA ILE A 59 15.69 17.93 -16.91
C ILE A 59 16.11 16.71 -17.75
N VAL A 60 15.64 15.52 -17.38
CA VAL A 60 15.97 14.28 -18.10
C VAL A 60 15.17 14.17 -19.41
N GLY A 61 13.90 14.54 -19.40
CA GLY A 61 13.02 14.56 -20.57
C GLY A 61 13.49 15.50 -21.68
N GLY A 62 14.26 16.55 -21.36
CA GLY A 62 14.94 17.39 -22.33
C GLY A 62 16.05 16.67 -23.13
N ARG A 63 16.56 15.53 -22.61
CA ARG A 63 17.60 14.72 -23.29
C ARG A 63 17.03 13.42 -23.86
N ILE A 64 15.99 12.86 -23.28
CA ILE A 64 15.29 11.65 -23.74
C ILE A 64 13.91 12.09 -24.20
N ALA A 65 13.72 12.24 -25.52
CA ALA A 65 12.46 12.77 -26.03
C ALA A 65 11.29 11.81 -25.84
N THR A 66 11.47 10.54 -26.18
CA THR A 66 10.40 9.52 -26.14
C THR A 66 10.92 8.15 -25.72
N ILE A 67 10.06 7.38 -25.02
CA ILE A 67 10.24 5.96 -24.76
C ILE A 67 8.95 5.25 -25.18
N GLY A 68 9.07 4.21 -26.02
CA GLY A 68 7.93 3.43 -26.50
C GLY A 68 6.85 4.26 -27.22
N GLY A 69 7.23 5.39 -27.86
CA GLY A 69 6.31 6.29 -28.56
C GLY A 69 5.64 7.35 -27.66
N HIS A 70 5.84 7.30 -26.33
CA HIS A 70 5.30 8.26 -25.36
C HIS A 70 6.37 9.25 -24.93
N ARG A 71 5.98 10.48 -24.58
CA ARG A 71 6.91 11.46 -24.00
C ARG A 71 7.48 10.89 -22.69
N TYR A 72 8.75 11.17 -22.41
CA TYR A 72 9.41 10.64 -21.23
C TYR A 72 8.65 10.90 -19.93
N ILE A 73 8.06 12.09 -19.78
CA ILE A 73 7.25 12.44 -18.63
C ILE A 73 5.98 11.56 -18.49
N GLU A 74 5.34 11.21 -19.59
CA GLU A 74 4.15 10.33 -19.61
C GLU A 74 4.54 8.90 -19.23
N PHE A 75 5.73 8.46 -19.64
CA PHE A 75 6.26 7.15 -19.29
C PHE A 75 6.62 7.02 -17.80
N VAL A 76 7.20 8.08 -17.22
CA VAL A 76 7.71 8.05 -15.84
C VAL A 76 6.61 8.33 -14.81
N LEU A 77 5.59 9.12 -15.14
CA LEU A 77 4.52 9.49 -14.23
C LEU A 77 3.84 8.29 -13.54
N PRO A 78 3.45 7.21 -14.25
CA PRO A 78 2.89 6.01 -13.62
C PRO A 78 3.81 5.37 -12.59
N GLY A 79 5.11 5.33 -12.89
CA GLY A 79 6.13 4.82 -11.97
C GLY A 79 6.27 5.67 -10.71
N ILE A 80 6.32 7.00 -10.85
CA ILE A 80 6.35 7.95 -9.71
C ILE A 80 5.07 7.82 -8.87
N LEU A 81 3.92 7.69 -9.51
CA LEU A 81 2.65 7.48 -8.83
C LEU A 81 2.70 6.19 -8.02
N MET A 82 3.12 5.08 -8.63
CA MET A 82 3.13 3.78 -7.98
C MET A 82 4.09 3.74 -6.78
N ILE A 83 5.29 4.29 -6.86
CA ILE A 83 6.22 4.30 -5.72
C ILE A 83 5.67 5.12 -4.55
N ASN A 84 4.98 6.23 -4.80
CA ASN A 84 4.35 7.03 -3.76
C ASN A 84 3.14 6.32 -3.13
N VAL A 85 2.34 5.59 -3.91
CA VAL A 85 1.25 4.74 -3.43
C VAL A 85 1.77 3.62 -2.53
N ILE A 86 2.83 2.93 -2.96
CA ILE A 86 3.50 1.88 -2.18
C ILE A 86 3.99 2.42 -0.84
N ASN A 87 4.72 3.54 -0.86
CA ASN A 87 5.24 4.18 0.35
C ASN A 87 4.11 4.63 1.28
N ALA A 88 3.07 5.26 0.74
CA ALA A 88 1.91 5.71 1.51
C ALA A 88 1.19 4.53 2.17
N ALA A 89 0.97 3.44 1.45
CA ALA A 89 0.31 2.24 1.94
C ALA A 89 1.15 1.54 3.04
N PHE A 90 2.42 1.30 2.77
CA PHE A 90 3.33 0.64 3.71
C PHE A 90 3.47 1.42 5.02
N LEU A 91 3.79 2.72 4.93
CA LEU A 91 3.98 3.56 6.11
C LEU A 91 2.68 3.77 6.90
N GLN A 92 1.52 3.83 6.22
CA GLN A 92 0.22 3.94 6.90
C GLN A 92 -0.02 2.73 7.81
N SER A 93 0.04 1.53 7.26
CA SER A 93 -0.26 0.31 8.01
C SER A 93 0.79 -0.01 9.06
N SER A 94 2.08 0.10 8.71
CA SER A 94 3.17 -0.23 9.63
C SER A 94 3.21 0.69 10.85
N SER A 95 3.10 2.01 10.63
CA SER A 95 3.06 2.97 11.75
C SER A 95 1.76 2.87 12.54
N GLN A 96 0.63 2.58 11.90
CA GLN A 96 -0.65 2.44 12.60
C GLN A 96 -0.61 1.28 13.60
N ILE A 97 -0.18 0.09 13.19
CA ILE A 97 -0.02 -1.08 14.06
C ILE A 97 1.03 -0.83 15.14
N TYR A 98 2.18 -0.29 14.75
CA TYR A 98 3.24 0.02 15.71
C TYR A 98 2.75 0.94 16.83
N PHE A 99 2.08 2.05 16.50
CA PHE A 99 1.57 2.97 17.51
C PHE A 99 0.41 2.39 18.33
N GLN A 100 -0.45 1.56 17.73
CA GLN A 100 -1.50 0.85 18.49
C GLN A 100 -0.91 -0.09 19.54
N ARG A 101 0.19 -0.78 19.22
CA ARG A 101 0.94 -1.61 20.18
C ARG A 101 1.64 -0.74 21.24
N PHE A 102 2.42 0.22 20.79
CA PHE A 102 3.23 1.09 21.67
C PHE A 102 2.38 1.84 22.72
N LEU A 103 1.20 2.31 22.31
CA LEU A 103 0.26 3.02 23.19
C LEU A 103 -0.76 2.06 23.89
N ARG A 104 -0.62 0.74 23.69
CA ARG A 104 -1.52 -0.32 24.21
C ARG A 104 -2.99 -0.19 23.78
N TYR A 105 -3.31 0.63 22.79
CA TYR A 105 -4.67 0.73 22.24
C TYR A 105 -5.15 -0.54 21.54
N ILE A 106 -4.21 -1.41 21.16
CA ILE A 106 -4.53 -2.69 20.54
C ILE A 106 -5.29 -3.61 21.51
N GLU A 107 -5.04 -3.49 22.83
CA GLU A 107 -5.74 -4.25 23.86
C GLU A 107 -7.23 -3.89 23.92
N GLU A 108 -7.58 -2.60 23.75
CA GLU A 108 -8.97 -2.16 23.66
C GLU A 108 -9.68 -2.75 22.44
N ALA A 109 -8.98 -2.85 21.31
CA ALA A 109 -9.52 -3.44 20.10
C ALA A 109 -9.70 -4.96 20.23
N LEU A 110 -8.82 -5.65 20.98
CA LEU A 110 -8.90 -7.09 21.23
C LEU A 110 -10.02 -7.48 22.22
N VAL A 111 -10.37 -6.59 23.12
CA VAL A 111 -11.50 -6.79 24.08
C VAL A 111 -12.84 -6.46 23.40
N ALA A 112 -12.85 -5.63 22.38
CA ALA A 112 -14.06 -5.33 21.62
C ALA A 112 -14.49 -6.56 20.79
N PRO A 113 -15.82 -6.73 20.54
CA PRO A 113 -16.35 -7.87 19.80
C PRO A 113 -16.08 -7.77 18.29
N PHE A 114 -14.79 -7.68 17.93
CA PHE A 114 -14.32 -7.69 16.54
C PHE A 114 -13.72 -9.03 16.18
N SER A 115 -14.03 -9.52 14.98
CA SER A 115 -13.29 -10.61 14.37
C SER A 115 -11.93 -10.12 13.86
N TYR A 116 -10.94 -11.01 13.78
CA TYR A 116 -9.61 -10.67 13.20
C TYR A 116 -9.73 -10.13 11.79
N VAL A 117 -10.68 -10.64 11.00
CA VAL A 117 -10.95 -10.19 9.63
C VAL A 117 -11.43 -8.73 9.62
N GLU A 118 -12.35 -8.37 10.52
CA GLU A 118 -12.85 -7.00 10.65
C GLU A 118 -11.74 -6.02 11.03
N MET A 119 -10.85 -6.42 11.94
CA MET A 119 -9.70 -5.62 12.31
C MET A 119 -8.76 -5.40 11.11
N ILE A 120 -8.42 -6.45 10.38
CA ILE A 120 -7.55 -6.37 9.19
C ILE A 120 -8.20 -5.50 8.12
N VAL A 121 -9.48 -5.71 7.82
CA VAL A 121 -10.23 -4.90 6.84
C VAL A 121 -10.28 -3.43 7.26
N GLY A 122 -10.51 -3.12 8.53
CA GLY A 122 -10.50 -1.76 9.04
C GLY A 122 -9.15 -1.05 8.87
N LEU A 123 -8.04 -1.76 9.12
CA LEU A 123 -6.69 -1.26 8.91
C LEU A 123 -6.40 -1.01 7.41
N LEU A 124 -6.76 -1.97 6.55
CA LEU A 124 -6.56 -1.88 5.11
C LEU A 124 -7.43 -0.80 4.47
N ALA A 125 -8.67 -0.61 4.93
CA ALA A 125 -9.54 0.43 4.40
C ALA A 125 -8.88 1.82 4.47
N MET A 126 -8.26 2.16 5.59
CA MET A 126 -7.55 3.43 5.74
C MET A 126 -6.29 3.52 4.88
N THR A 127 -5.60 2.41 4.72
CA THR A 127 -4.44 2.30 3.84
C THR A 127 -4.81 2.58 2.39
N VAL A 128 -5.89 1.96 1.91
CA VAL A 128 -6.41 2.17 0.55
C VAL A 128 -6.91 3.62 0.37
N VAL A 129 -7.64 4.17 1.32
CA VAL A 129 -8.11 5.56 1.26
C VAL A 129 -6.93 6.53 1.12
N ARG A 130 -5.90 6.38 1.95
CA ARG A 130 -4.71 7.22 1.87
C ARG A 130 -3.98 7.08 0.52
N ALA A 131 -3.83 5.86 0.03
CA ALA A 131 -3.18 5.57 -1.24
C ALA A 131 -3.94 6.18 -2.43
N VAL A 132 -5.28 6.07 -2.44
CA VAL A 132 -6.14 6.67 -3.47
C VAL A 132 -6.03 8.19 -3.46
N ILE A 133 -6.09 8.83 -2.29
CA ILE A 133 -5.93 10.30 -2.19
C ILE A 133 -4.53 10.72 -2.68
N THR A 134 -3.50 9.96 -2.32
CA THR A 134 -2.13 10.20 -2.81
C THR A 134 -2.06 10.10 -4.34
N ALA A 135 -2.66 9.05 -4.92
CA ALA A 135 -2.70 8.84 -6.36
C ALA A 135 -3.44 9.98 -7.08
N ILE A 136 -4.62 10.39 -6.57
CA ILE A 136 -5.39 11.49 -7.15
C ILE A 136 -4.57 12.79 -7.16
N GLY A 137 -3.90 13.13 -6.05
CA GLY A 137 -3.06 14.32 -5.99
C GLY A 137 -1.90 14.30 -6.99
N ILE A 138 -1.26 13.14 -7.18
CA ILE A 138 -0.18 12.99 -8.17
C ILE A 138 -0.72 13.08 -9.60
N LEU A 139 -1.90 12.51 -9.88
CA LEU A 139 -2.56 12.69 -11.17
C LEU A 139 -2.88 14.16 -11.48
N LEU A 140 -3.38 14.91 -10.49
CA LEU A 140 -3.64 16.34 -10.64
C LEU A 140 -2.36 17.13 -10.94
N ILE A 141 -1.26 16.80 -10.26
CA ILE A 141 0.05 17.38 -10.55
C ILE A 141 0.47 17.01 -11.98
N GLY A 142 0.40 15.73 -12.37
CA GLY A 142 0.71 15.28 -13.73
C GLY A 142 -0.12 15.98 -14.79
N ALA A 143 -1.41 16.23 -14.52
CA ALA A 143 -2.28 16.99 -15.41
C ALA A 143 -1.80 18.43 -15.61
N ALA A 144 -1.33 19.09 -14.56
CA ALA A 144 -0.77 20.45 -14.66
C ALA A 144 0.46 20.51 -15.54
N PHE A 145 1.21 19.40 -15.66
CA PHE A 145 2.35 19.25 -16.59
C PHE A 145 1.95 18.67 -17.96
N GLY A 146 0.67 18.49 -18.23
CA GLY A 146 0.16 17.93 -19.48
C GLY A 146 0.58 16.48 -19.74
N ALA A 147 0.85 15.72 -18.68
CA ALA A 147 1.37 14.36 -18.75
C ALA A 147 0.35 13.28 -18.31
N THR A 148 -0.89 13.67 -18.01
CA THR A 148 -1.90 12.72 -17.51
C THR A 148 -2.75 12.18 -18.66
N SER A 149 -2.74 10.86 -18.80
CA SER A 149 -3.74 10.09 -19.53
C SER A 149 -4.12 8.89 -18.65
N VAL A 150 -5.39 8.54 -18.59
CA VAL A 150 -5.87 7.30 -17.98
C VAL A 150 -6.77 6.65 -19.00
N THR A 151 -6.27 5.61 -19.66
CA THR A 151 -6.98 4.90 -20.73
C THR A 151 -7.98 3.90 -20.17
N GLY A 152 -7.66 3.28 -19.01
CA GLY A 152 -8.50 2.28 -18.36
C GLY A 152 -8.73 2.58 -16.88
N ILE A 153 -9.82 3.28 -16.54
CA ILE A 153 -10.10 3.68 -15.15
C ILE A 153 -10.30 2.48 -14.20
N LEU A 154 -10.94 1.40 -14.65
CA LEU A 154 -11.17 0.21 -13.82
C LEU A 154 -9.86 -0.51 -13.55
N GLU A 155 -9.01 -0.64 -14.56
CA GLU A 155 -7.69 -1.23 -14.43
C GLU A 155 -6.80 -0.38 -13.53
N PHE A 156 -6.81 0.94 -13.70
CA PHE A 156 -6.12 1.88 -12.81
C PHE A 156 -6.51 1.68 -11.35
N LEU A 157 -7.81 1.64 -11.06
CA LEU A 157 -8.32 1.42 -9.71
C LEU A 157 -7.91 0.03 -9.17
N PHE A 158 -7.97 -1.01 -10.01
CA PHE A 158 -7.52 -2.34 -9.64
C PHE A 158 -6.05 -2.32 -9.16
N TRP A 159 -5.14 -1.68 -9.92
CA TRP A 159 -3.74 -1.62 -9.54
C TRP A 159 -3.50 -0.81 -8.27
N ILE A 160 -4.13 0.35 -8.13
CA ILE A 160 -4.01 1.18 -6.92
C ILE A 160 -4.50 0.43 -5.69
N VAL A 161 -5.68 -0.19 -5.75
CA VAL A 161 -6.27 -0.90 -4.61
C VAL A 161 -5.46 -2.16 -4.26
N SER A 162 -5.15 -2.99 -5.25
CA SER A 162 -4.44 -4.25 -5.03
C SER A 162 -3.04 -4.05 -4.46
N VAL A 163 -2.29 -3.08 -4.99
CA VAL A 163 -0.95 -2.76 -4.51
C VAL A 163 -1.02 -2.13 -3.12
N SER A 164 -2.01 -1.27 -2.84
CA SER A 164 -2.23 -0.72 -1.51
C SER A 164 -2.54 -1.80 -0.47
N VAL A 165 -3.33 -2.81 -0.84
CA VAL A 165 -3.63 -3.96 0.03
C VAL A 165 -2.36 -4.77 0.30
N ILE A 166 -1.56 -5.08 -0.71
CA ILE A 166 -0.29 -5.83 -0.56
C ILE A 166 0.65 -5.11 0.40
N PHE A 167 0.93 -3.83 0.15
CA PHE A 167 1.85 -3.06 0.99
C PHE A 167 1.25 -2.69 2.33
N GLY A 168 -0.08 -2.62 2.44
CA GLY A 168 -0.80 -2.55 3.69
C GLY A 168 -0.59 -3.80 4.54
N LEU A 169 -0.76 -4.98 3.96
CA LEU A 169 -0.53 -6.27 4.64
C LEU A 169 0.94 -6.45 5.05
N LEU A 170 1.89 -6.11 4.16
CA LEU A 170 3.31 -6.08 4.51
C LEU A 170 3.60 -5.10 5.64
N GLY A 171 2.99 -3.92 5.60
CA GLY A 171 3.10 -2.93 6.67
C GLY A 171 2.58 -3.45 8.01
N ILE A 172 1.46 -4.19 8.03
CA ILE A 172 0.94 -4.84 9.23
C ILE A 172 1.96 -5.85 9.78
N ILE A 173 2.48 -6.75 8.93
CA ILE A 173 3.48 -7.75 9.34
C ILE A 173 4.69 -7.08 10.00
N ILE A 174 5.22 -6.06 9.35
CA ILE A 174 6.40 -5.33 9.83
C ILE A 174 6.08 -4.51 11.09
N GLY A 175 4.90 -3.90 11.17
CA GLY A 175 4.44 -3.18 12.36
C GLY A 175 4.22 -4.08 13.58
N LEU A 176 3.88 -5.37 13.37
CA LEU A 176 3.83 -6.38 14.43
C LEU A 176 5.24 -6.83 14.87
N TRP A 177 6.20 -6.86 13.96
CA TRP A 177 7.57 -7.30 14.24
C TRP A 177 8.45 -6.19 14.83
N ALA A 178 8.25 -4.94 14.43
CA ALA A 178 9.12 -3.84 14.79
C ALA A 178 9.03 -3.48 16.28
N ASN A 179 10.19 -3.31 16.92
CA ASN A 179 10.33 -2.89 18.32
C ASN A 179 10.58 -1.37 18.44
N ASN A 180 11.02 -0.73 17.36
CA ASN A 180 11.22 0.72 17.32
C ASN A 180 10.79 1.28 15.96
N PHE A 181 10.52 2.60 15.93
CA PHE A 181 10.06 3.29 14.72
C PHE A 181 11.12 3.31 13.60
N GLU A 182 12.39 3.26 13.95
CA GLU A 182 13.49 3.26 12.98
C GLU A 182 13.47 2.02 12.09
N GLN A 183 13.10 0.85 12.65
CA GLN A 183 13.00 -0.40 11.89
C GLN A 183 11.97 -0.33 10.75
N LEU A 184 10.87 0.42 10.94
CA LEU A 184 9.88 0.64 9.89
C LEU A 184 10.50 1.43 8.72
N THR A 185 11.25 2.48 9.06
CA THR A 185 11.90 3.34 8.06
C THR A 185 13.03 2.62 7.33
N MET A 186 13.82 1.81 8.05
CA MET A 186 14.92 1.04 7.45
C MET A 186 14.42 0.11 6.34
N LEU A 187 13.34 -0.64 6.57
CA LEU A 187 12.78 -1.52 5.55
C LEU A 187 12.29 -0.76 4.32
N ASN A 188 11.70 0.40 4.52
CA ASN A 188 11.30 1.26 3.40
C ASN A 188 12.51 1.71 2.57
N ILE A 189 13.56 2.21 3.21
CA ILE A 189 14.72 2.77 2.53
C ILE A 189 15.57 1.67 1.87
N PHE A 190 15.78 0.55 2.54
CA PHE A 190 16.71 -0.48 2.07
C PHE A 190 16.08 -1.51 1.11
N PHE A 191 14.77 -1.71 1.17
CA PHE A 191 14.09 -2.71 0.35
C PHE A 191 13.09 -2.09 -0.63
N ILE A 192 12.09 -1.34 -0.13
CA ILE A 192 11.01 -0.83 -0.98
C ILE A 192 11.56 0.13 -2.04
N THR A 193 12.37 1.09 -1.63
CA THR A 193 12.89 2.11 -2.53
C THR A 193 13.80 1.53 -3.62
N PRO A 194 14.86 0.75 -3.33
CA PRO A 194 15.71 0.16 -4.36
C PRO A 194 14.97 -0.80 -5.29
N LEU A 195 14.09 -1.66 -4.75
CA LEU A 195 13.31 -2.58 -5.57
C LEU A 195 12.35 -1.86 -6.51
N SER A 196 11.79 -0.71 -6.08
CA SER A 196 10.94 0.11 -6.95
C SER A 196 11.74 0.69 -8.12
N PHE A 197 12.96 1.18 -7.89
CA PHE A 197 13.81 1.70 -8.97
C PHE A 197 14.18 0.62 -9.99
N VAL A 198 14.60 -0.56 -9.51
CA VAL A 198 14.89 -1.72 -10.37
C VAL A 198 13.63 -2.22 -11.08
N GLY A 199 12.45 -2.03 -10.46
CA GLY A 199 11.14 -2.37 -11.02
C GLY A 199 10.71 -1.52 -12.23
N GLY A 200 11.53 -0.56 -12.68
CA GLY A 200 11.30 0.15 -13.93
C GLY A 200 10.50 1.46 -13.78
N VAL A 201 10.65 2.17 -12.67
CA VAL A 201 10.03 3.50 -12.49
C VAL A 201 10.47 4.48 -13.57
N PHE A 202 11.76 4.53 -13.88
CA PHE A 202 12.37 5.51 -14.77
C PHE A 202 12.89 4.96 -16.09
N ASN A 203 12.93 3.65 -16.25
CA ASN A 203 13.51 2.94 -17.39
C ASN A 203 12.67 1.74 -17.77
N THR A 204 12.88 1.24 -18.99
CA THR A 204 12.36 -0.08 -19.39
C THR A 204 13.35 -1.18 -18.98
N VAL A 205 12.86 -2.43 -18.88
CA VAL A 205 13.72 -3.59 -18.59
C VAL A 205 14.79 -3.76 -19.67
N HIS A 206 14.47 -3.42 -20.91
CA HIS A 206 15.41 -3.52 -22.03
C HIS A 206 16.59 -2.54 -21.93
N MET A 207 16.46 -1.44 -21.21
CA MET A 207 17.55 -0.48 -20.96
C MET A 207 18.54 -0.96 -19.90
N LEU A 208 18.17 -2.01 -19.13
CA LEU A 208 19.05 -2.58 -18.12
C LEU A 208 20.10 -3.51 -18.73
N PRO A 209 21.30 -3.61 -18.13
CA PRO A 209 22.28 -4.63 -18.47
C PRO A 209 21.66 -6.04 -18.36
N GLU A 210 22.13 -7.00 -19.16
CA GLU A 210 21.54 -8.34 -19.24
C GLU A 210 21.41 -9.05 -17.88
N TRP A 211 22.41 -8.94 -17.03
CA TRP A 211 22.38 -9.53 -15.70
C TRP A 211 21.35 -8.90 -14.76
N MET A 212 20.99 -7.64 -14.96
CA MET A 212 19.93 -6.96 -14.18
C MET A 212 18.53 -7.27 -14.69
N ARG A 213 18.35 -7.66 -15.95
CA ARG A 213 17.03 -7.98 -16.51
C ARG A 213 16.37 -9.12 -15.77
N TRP A 214 17.12 -10.16 -15.39
CA TRP A 214 16.59 -11.27 -14.62
C TRP A 214 16.10 -10.83 -13.23
N ILE A 215 16.84 -9.92 -12.58
CA ILE A 215 16.44 -9.34 -11.30
C ILE A 215 15.15 -8.52 -11.46
N ALA A 216 15.04 -7.73 -12.53
CA ALA A 216 13.85 -6.94 -12.83
C ALA A 216 12.63 -7.84 -13.07
N TRP A 217 12.76 -8.92 -13.86
CA TRP A 217 11.67 -9.87 -14.09
C TRP A 217 11.25 -10.64 -12.83
N ALA A 218 12.17 -10.93 -11.92
CA ALA A 218 11.87 -11.57 -10.63
C ALA A 218 11.29 -10.58 -9.60
N ASN A 219 11.35 -9.29 -9.88
CA ASN A 219 10.93 -8.23 -8.96
C ASN A 219 9.42 -7.99 -9.02
N PRO A 220 8.65 -8.16 -7.93
CA PRO A 220 7.22 -7.88 -7.91
C PRO A 220 6.87 -6.44 -8.28
N PHE A 221 7.71 -5.47 -7.95
CA PHE A 221 7.48 -4.06 -8.26
C PHE A 221 7.40 -3.79 -9.76
N PHE A 222 8.11 -4.57 -10.58
CA PHE A 222 8.02 -4.48 -12.03
C PHE A 222 6.58 -4.70 -12.51
N TYR A 223 5.89 -5.72 -12.02
CA TYR A 223 4.52 -6.02 -12.43
C TYR A 223 3.54 -4.94 -11.99
N PHE A 224 3.73 -4.36 -10.81
CA PHE A 224 2.89 -3.26 -10.30
C PHE A 224 3.05 -1.99 -11.14
N ILE A 225 4.30 -1.64 -11.48
CA ILE A 225 4.61 -0.47 -12.29
C ILE A 225 4.18 -0.68 -13.75
N ASN A 226 4.40 -1.86 -14.30
CA ASN A 226 3.95 -2.21 -15.64
C ASN A 226 2.43 -2.12 -15.77
N GLY A 227 1.68 -2.66 -14.82
CA GLY A 227 0.22 -2.65 -14.86
C GLY A 227 -0.38 -1.24 -14.74
N ILE A 228 0.11 -0.42 -13.79
CA ILE A 228 -0.37 0.96 -13.69
C ILE A 228 0.01 1.77 -14.94
N ARG A 229 1.17 1.52 -15.54
CA ARG A 229 1.60 2.17 -16.77
C ARG A 229 0.69 1.80 -17.94
N HIS A 230 0.33 0.52 -18.06
CA HIS A 230 -0.62 0.09 -19.07
C HIS A 230 -1.97 0.79 -18.90
N SER A 231 -2.54 0.81 -17.70
CA SER A 231 -3.82 1.47 -17.43
C SER A 231 -3.82 2.99 -17.70
N MET A 232 -2.64 3.62 -17.65
CA MET A 232 -2.50 5.06 -17.89
C MET A 232 -2.20 5.40 -19.36
N ILE A 233 -1.20 4.76 -19.96
CA ILE A 233 -0.72 5.12 -21.30
C ILE A 233 -0.80 3.98 -22.33
N GLY A 234 -1.34 2.83 -21.97
CA GLY A 234 -1.44 1.66 -22.88
C GLY A 234 -0.10 0.96 -23.18
N PHE A 235 1.00 1.35 -22.48
CA PHE A 235 2.32 0.74 -22.68
C PHE A 235 2.55 -0.39 -21.67
N SER A 236 2.92 -1.57 -22.17
CA SER A 236 3.21 -2.75 -21.36
C SER A 236 4.46 -3.48 -21.87
N GLU A 237 5.32 -3.92 -20.95
CA GLU A 237 6.48 -4.76 -21.23
C GLU A 237 6.25 -6.24 -20.93
N ALA A 238 5.20 -6.55 -20.13
CA ALA A 238 4.84 -7.92 -19.74
C ALA A 238 3.33 -8.14 -19.93
N PRO A 239 2.88 -9.39 -20.13
CA PRO A 239 1.45 -9.69 -20.20
C PRO A 239 0.72 -9.28 -18.92
N GLU A 240 -0.31 -8.46 -19.06
CA GLU A 240 -1.08 -7.88 -17.95
C GLU A 240 -1.73 -8.94 -17.07
N LEU A 241 -2.28 -9.98 -17.69
CA LEU A 241 -2.94 -11.07 -16.98
C LEU A 241 -1.98 -11.81 -16.04
N LEU A 242 -0.71 -11.95 -16.42
CA LEU A 242 0.32 -12.54 -15.55
C LEU A 242 0.62 -11.61 -14.36
N GLY A 243 0.76 -10.31 -14.61
CA GLY A 243 0.96 -9.32 -13.55
C GLY A 243 -0.21 -9.27 -12.58
N ALA A 244 -1.44 -9.25 -13.10
CA ALA A 244 -2.65 -9.25 -12.27
C ALA A 244 -2.78 -10.54 -11.46
N GLY A 245 -2.57 -11.69 -12.08
CA GLY A 245 -2.61 -13.00 -11.40
C GLY A 245 -1.57 -13.11 -10.30
N PHE A 246 -0.33 -12.67 -10.56
CA PHE A 246 0.74 -12.60 -9.56
C PHE A 246 0.34 -11.69 -8.39
N THR A 247 -0.18 -10.51 -8.68
CA THR A 247 -0.61 -9.51 -7.69
C THR A 247 -1.71 -10.05 -6.78
N VAL A 248 -2.74 -10.65 -7.35
CA VAL A 248 -3.83 -11.26 -6.57
C VAL A 248 -3.32 -12.42 -5.71
N THR A 249 -2.49 -13.30 -6.28
CA THR A 249 -1.90 -14.42 -5.54
C THR A 249 -1.07 -13.93 -4.35
N LEU A 250 -0.23 -12.92 -4.56
CA LEU A 250 0.58 -12.33 -3.49
C LEU A 250 -0.30 -11.69 -2.39
N ALA A 251 -1.36 -10.97 -2.79
CA ALA A 251 -2.30 -10.39 -1.84
C ALA A 251 -2.99 -11.45 -0.98
N VAL A 252 -3.43 -12.56 -1.58
CA VAL A 252 -4.07 -13.68 -0.86
C VAL A 252 -3.08 -14.33 0.11
N ILE A 253 -1.85 -14.62 -0.33
CA ILE A 253 -0.81 -15.21 0.54
C ILE A 253 -0.57 -14.31 1.75
N LEU A 254 -0.35 -13.01 1.55
CA LEU A 254 -0.11 -12.06 2.63
C LEU A 254 -1.33 -11.92 3.55
N ALA A 255 -2.55 -11.93 3.01
CA ALA A 255 -3.77 -11.88 3.82
C ALA A 255 -3.88 -13.11 4.75
N VAL A 256 -3.57 -14.30 4.24
CA VAL A 256 -3.54 -15.54 5.05
C VAL A 256 -2.45 -15.46 6.12
N VAL A 257 -1.26 -14.95 5.79
CA VAL A 257 -0.17 -14.76 6.77
C VAL A 257 -0.59 -13.80 7.88
N VAL A 258 -1.15 -12.63 7.54
CA VAL A 258 -1.61 -11.64 8.52
C VAL A 258 -2.72 -12.22 9.38
N TRP A 259 -3.71 -12.89 8.78
CA TRP A 259 -4.77 -13.55 9.54
C TRP A 259 -4.21 -14.56 10.54
N LYS A 260 -3.23 -15.37 10.13
CA LYS A 260 -2.56 -16.34 11.01
C LYS A 260 -1.80 -15.67 12.15
N LEU A 261 -1.09 -14.56 11.89
CA LEU A 261 -0.39 -13.80 12.92
C LEU A 261 -1.36 -13.24 13.96
N PHE A 262 -2.51 -12.71 13.54
CA PHE A 262 -3.56 -12.25 14.44
C PHE A 262 -4.18 -13.39 15.24
N SER A 263 -4.44 -14.54 14.62
CA SER A 263 -5.03 -15.70 15.28
C SER A 263 -4.14 -16.32 16.37
N VAL A 264 -2.82 -16.28 16.16
CA VAL A 264 -1.81 -16.74 17.15
C VAL A 264 -1.52 -15.66 18.20
N GLY A 265 -1.89 -14.40 17.93
CA GLY A 265 -1.61 -13.27 18.82
C GLY A 265 -0.17 -12.79 18.77
N TYR A 266 0.55 -13.06 17.65
CA TYR A 266 1.94 -12.65 17.48
C TYR A 266 2.09 -11.12 17.52
N GLY A 267 2.94 -10.63 18.42
CA GLY A 267 3.19 -9.22 18.60
C GLY A 267 1.98 -8.39 19.09
N LEU A 268 0.87 -9.04 19.46
CA LEU A 268 -0.33 -8.39 19.99
C LEU A 268 -0.38 -8.42 21.53
N ARG A 269 0.38 -9.32 22.14
CA ARG A 269 0.49 -9.51 23.58
C ARG A 269 1.97 -9.45 23.95
N GLU A 270 2.36 -8.48 24.73
CA GLU A 270 3.61 -8.43 25.49
C GLU A 270 3.34 -8.75 26.95
#